data_dc52712f2cdc4aac02337763d42e5d28
#
_entry.id   dc52712f2cdc4aac02337763d42e5d28
#
_cell.length_a   1.000
_cell.length_b   1.000
_cell.length_c   1.000
_cell.angle_alpha   90.00
_cell.angle_beta   90.00
_cell.angle_gamma   90.00
#
_symmetry.space_group_name_H-M   'P 1'
#
loop_
_entity.id
_entity.type
_entity.pdbx_description
1 polymer ?
#
loop_
_entity_poly.entity_id
_entity_poly.type
_entity_poly.pdbx_seq_one_letter_code
_entity_poly.pdbx_strand_id
1 'polypeptide(L)'
;MTPHLRPFRRSPWAGKRHFYVLPVLVALLSGCATQQTAPQPTQWEDHEQALRQLDHYQANGKLGYKGQQRFGANLIWATNPGHDHLLLTNFLGSTLLKLDARPNQVTLVNNEGKTFQGTDADRLVQQLTGIDLPVTQMRDWLIGLPTAADTFQLNQDGRVSYLAKQINDKLWQLDYNTYDYSTSPALPTRMVLSTTGVSITLVIHTWSIN
;
A
#
# COMPACT_ATOMS: atom_id res chain seq x y z
N MET A 1 6.98 87.84 48.18
CA MET A 1 5.64 87.73 48.75
C MET A 1 5.19 86.28 48.64
N THR A 2 5.35 85.53 49.67
CA THR A 2 4.69 84.23 49.97
C THR A 2 3.19 84.47 50.18
N PRO A 3 2.25 83.60 49.98
CA PRO A 3 2.09 82.48 50.90
C PRO A 3 1.43 81.15 50.36
N HIS A 4 1.61 80.16 51.12
CA HIS A 4 0.75 79.13 51.73
C HIS A 4 0.50 77.82 51.04
N LEU A 5 1.19 76.86 51.61
CA LEU A 5 0.88 75.42 51.69
C LEU A 5 -0.55 75.13 52.11
N ARG A 6 -1.16 74.07 51.53
CA ARG A 6 -2.02 73.12 52.26
C ARG A 6 -1.92 71.74 51.68
N PRO A 7 -1.86 70.73 52.55
CA PRO A 7 -1.70 69.34 52.13
C PRO A 7 -3.11 68.73 51.88
N PHE A 8 -3.24 67.88 50.85
CA PHE A 8 -4.45 67.07 50.67
C PHE A 8 -4.17 65.59 50.95
N ARG A 9 -5.02 65.09 51.79
CA ARG A 9 -5.10 63.79 52.45
C ARG A 9 -5.00 62.58 51.48
N ARG A 10 -4.24 61.58 51.89
CA ARG A 10 -4.30 60.22 51.39
C ARG A 10 -5.63 59.57 51.71
N SER A 11 -6.29 58.96 50.75
CA SER A 11 -7.36 57.98 50.91
C SER A 11 -6.85 56.62 50.45
N PRO A 12 -6.89 55.58 51.29
CA PRO A 12 -6.50 54.24 50.93
C PRO A 12 -7.80 53.42 50.65
N TRP A 13 -8.14 53.26 49.37
CA TRP A 13 -9.04 52.16 49.01
C TRP A 13 -8.90 51.89 47.51
N ALA A 14 -8.03 50.96 47.15
CA ALA A 14 -8.03 50.32 45.86
C ALA A 14 -8.13 48.82 46.07
N GLY A 15 -9.30 48.28 45.82
CA GLY A 15 -9.63 46.89 46.05
C GLY A 15 -8.86 45.94 45.16
N LYS A 16 -8.29 44.96 45.84
CA LYS A 16 -7.73 43.72 45.26
C LYS A 16 -8.87 42.89 44.67
N ARG A 17 -9.21 43.02 43.41
CA ARG A 17 -10.27 42.21 42.80
C ARG A 17 -10.08 41.72 41.38
N HIS A 18 -8.91 41.88 40.76
CA HIS A 18 -8.71 41.47 39.35
C HIS A 18 -7.58 40.47 39.12
N PHE A 19 -7.04 39.81 40.12
CA PHE A 19 -5.89 38.94 39.98
C PHE A 19 -6.23 37.45 39.85
N TYR A 20 -7.53 37.06 39.89
CA TYR A 20 -7.92 35.62 39.83
C TYR A 20 -8.61 35.18 38.52
N VAL A 21 -8.83 36.11 37.56
CA VAL A 21 -9.54 35.75 36.32
C VAL A 21 -8.56 35.31 35.21
N LEU A 22 -7.32 35.75 35.28
CA LEU A 22 -6.31 35.45 34.23
C LEU A 22 -5.80 33.99 34.23
N PRO A 23 -5.61 33.27 35.36
CA PRO A 23 -5.13 31.89 35.31
C PRO A 23 -6.20 30.87 34.91
N VAL A 24 -7.50 31.19 34.96
CA VAL A 24 -8.57 30.26 34.59
C VAL A 24 -8.78 30.19 33.07
N LEU A 25 -8.45 31.23 32.34
CA LEU A 25 -8.62 31.26 30.87
C LEU A 25 -7.51 30.52 30.10
N VAL A 26 -6.34 30.29 30.74
CA VAL A 26 -5.22 29.55 30.13
C VAL A 26 -5.40 28.04 30.22
N ALA A 27 -6.24 27.53 31.14
CA ALA A 27 -6.44 26.11 31.34
C ALA A 27 -7.43 25.45 30.33
N LEU A 28 -8.11 26.22 29.46
CA LEU A 28 -9.08 25.70 28.50
C LEU A 28 -8.50 25.47 27.08
N LEU A 29 -7.20 25.72 26.88
CA LEU A 29 -6.49 25.49 25.60
C LEU A 29 -5.69 24.18 25.59
N SER A 30 -5.96 23.27 26.50
CA SER A 30 -5.47 21.88 26.40
C SER A 30 -6.27 21.17 25.32
N GLY A 31 -6.14 21.63 24.07
CA GLY A 31 -6.64 20.91 22.91
C GLY A 31 -6.00 19.51 22.90
N CYS A 32 -6.83 18.47 22.89
CA CYS A 32 -6.40 17.10 22.64
C CYS A 32 -5.65 17.10 21.29
N ALA A 33 -4.34 17.23 21.31
CA ALA A 33 -3.51 16.81 20.20
C ALA A 33 -3.72 15.29 20.12
N THR A 34 -4.52 14.84 19.17
CA THR A 34 -4.59 13.43 18.77
C THR A 34 -3.19 13.12 18.24
N GLN A 35 -2.33 12.58 19.09
CA GLN A 35 -1.06 12.02 18.64
C GLN A 35 -1.45 10.86 17.72
N GLN A 36 -1.31 11.05 16.41
CA GLN A 36 -1.24 9.95 15.48
C GLN A 36 -0.02 9.13 15.90
N THR A 37 -0.30 8.00 16.57
CA THR A 37 0.74 7.06 16.96
C THR A 37 1.34 6.52 15.67
N ALA A 38 2.61 6.83 15.42
CA ALA A 38 3.34 6.20 14.34
C ALA A 38 3.29 4.67 14.52
N PRO A 39 3.20 3.88 13.44
CA PRO A 39 3.17 2.43 13.51
C PRO A 39 4.33 1.94 14.40
N GLN A 40 4.03 1.05 15.34
CA GLN A 40 5.07 0.47 16.18
C GLN A 40 5.99 -0.38 15.27
N PRO A 41 7.32 -0.20 15.30
CA PRO A 41 8.25 -0.99 14.49
C PRO A 41 8.03 -2.50 14.61
N THR A 42 7.72 -2.99 15.80
CA THR A 42 7.39 -4.40 16.08
C THR A 42 6.19 -4.93 15.27
N GLN A 43 5.17 -4.09 14.98
CA GLN A 43 4.00 -4.54 14.22
C GLN A 43 4.33 -4.83 12.76
N TRP A 44 5.22 -4.06 12.15
CA TRP A 44 5.68 -4.32 10.79
C TRP A 44 6.63 -5.53 10.75
N GLU A 45 7.60 -5.59 11.63
CA GLU A 45 8.58 -6.68 11.68
C GLU A 45 7.92 -8.05 11.85
N ASP A 46 6.96 -8.17 12.77
CA ASP A 46 6.17 -9.39 12.98
C ASP A 46 5.34 -9.74 11.74
N HIS A 47 4.72 -8.74 11.11
CA HIS A 47 3.92 -8.95 9.91
C HIS A 47 4.79 -9.35 8.72
N GLU A 48 5.92 -8.68 8.50
CA GLU A 48 6.87 -9.01 7.45
C GLU A 48 7.40 -10.44 7.61
N GLN A 49 7.72 -10.83 8.84
CA GLN A 49 8.16 -12.20 9.11
C GLN A 49 7.09 -13.22 8.76
N ALA A 50 5.82 -12.96 9.12
CA ALA A 50 4.70 -13.83 8.78
C ALA A 50 4.47 -13.90 7.26
N LEU A 51 4.59 -12.78 6.53
CA LEU A 51 4.50 -12.76 5.07
C LEU A 51 5.62 -13.57 4.40
N ARG A 52 6.85 -13.48 4.92
CA ARG A 52 8.00 -14.24 4.41
C ARG A 52 7.87 -15.76 4.59
N GLN A 53 7.00 -16.21 5.51
CA GLN A 53 6.70 -17.62 5.73
C GLN A 53 5.58 -18.13 4.82
N LEU A 54 4.87 -17.25 4.11
CA LEU A 54 3.83 -17.63 3.15
C LEU A 54 4.48 -18.09 1.83
N ASP A 55 4.81 -19.34 1.74
CA ASP A 55 5.34 -19.98 0.53
C ASP A 55 4.26 -20.65 -0.33
N HIS A 56 3.03 -20.80 0.23
CA HIS A 56 1.84 -21.32 -0.45
C HIS A 56 0.67 -20.34 -0.29
N TYR A 57 0.23 -19.75 -1.37
CA TYR A 57 -0.99 -18.95 -1.36
C TYR A 57 -1.68 -18.95 -2.72
N GLN A 58 -2.97 -18.69 -2.73
CA GLN A 58 -3.73 -18.41 -3.94
C GLN A 58 -4.60 -17.16 -3.75
N ALA A 59 -4.48 -16.25 -4.70
CA ALA A 59 -5.33 -15.06 -4.82
C ALA A 59 -6.34 -15.29 -5.96
N ASN A 60 -7.64 -15.17 -5.66
CA ASN A 60 -8.70 -15.17 -6.66
C ASN A 60 -9.35 -13.80 -6.69
N GLY A 61 -9.50 -13.21 -7.87
CA GLY A 61 -10.00 -11.85 -7.96
C GLY A 61 -10.22 -11.38 -9.38
N LYS A 62 -10.04 -10.09 -9.57
CA LYS A 62 -10.19 -9.40 -10.85
C LYS A 62 -8.99 -8.48 -11.10
N LEU A 63 -8.63 -8.38 -12.37
CA LEU A 63 -7.65 -7.45 -12.89
C LEU A 63 -8.36 -6.49 -13.85
N GLY A 64 -8.14 -5.18 -13.67
CA GLY A 64 -8.50 -4.14 -14.61
C GLY A 64 -7.26 -3.49 -15.19
N TYR A 65 -7.07 -3.54 -16.48
CA TYR A 65 -5.98 -2.89 -17.20
C TYR A 65 -6.45 -1.60 -17.87
N LYS A 66 -5.68 -0.53 -17.72
CA LYS A 66 -5.88 0.75 -18.40
C LYS A 66 -4.54 1.24 -18.93
N GLY A 67 -4.41 1.29 -20.25
CA GLY A 67 -3.24 1.77 -20.99
C GLY A 67 -3.69 2.23 -22.37
N GLN A 68 -2.99 1.81 -23.42
CA GLN A 68 -3.42 2.02 -24.81
C GLN A 68 -4.80 1.38 -25.10
N GLN A 69 -5.09 0.30 -24.41
CA GLN A 69 -6.41 -0.36 -24.41
C GLN A 69 -6.94 -0.43 -22.98
N ARG A 70 -8.22 -0.82 -22.85
CA ARG A 70 -8.84 -1.09 -21.55
C ARG A 70 -9.50 -2.46 -21.61
N PHE A 71 -9.18 -3.29 -20.62
CA PHE A 71 -9.85 -4.58 -20.46
C PHE A 71 -9.93 -4.98 -18.98
N GLY A 72 -10.83 -5.91 -18.70
CA GLY A 72 -10.93 -6.59 -17.41
C GLY A 72 -10.79 -8.08 -17.58
N ALA A 73 -10.25 -8.74 -16.58
CA ALA A 73 -10.09 -10.18 -16.53
C ALA A 73 -10.41 -10.72 -15.13
N ASN A 74 -10.85 -11.98 -15.05
CA ASN A 74 -10.76 -12.72 -13.81
C ASN A 74 -9.29 -13.13 -13.62
N LEU A 75 -8.84 -13.12 -12.37
CA LEU A 75 -7.48 -13.39 -11.96
C LEU A 75 -7.44 -14.59 -11.02
N ILE A 76 -6.58 -15.53 -11.31
CA ILE A 76 -6.10 -16.54 -10.37
C ILE A 76 -4.57 -16.42 -10.34
N TRP A 77 -4.01 -16.19 -9.16
CA TRP A 77 -2.57 -16.24 -8.93
C TRP A 77 -2.31 -17.23 -7.83
N ALA A 78 -1.59 -18.30 -8.12
CA ALA A 78 -1.20 -19.31 -7.15
C ALA A 78 0.32 -19.40 -7.09
N THR A 79 0.84 -19.44 -5.86
CA THR A 79 2.26 -19.57 -5.56
C THR A 79 2.49 -20.81 -4.71
N ASN A 80 3.49 -21.59 -5.11
CA ASN A 80 4.03 -22.71 -4.35
C ASN A 80 5.56 -22.60 -4.37
N PRO A 81 6.31 -23.32 -3.52
CA PRO A 81 7.76 -23.34 -3.59
C PRO A 81 8.28 -23.67 -4.99
N GLY A 82 8.96 -22.69 -5.59
CA GLY A 82 9.53 -22.83 -6.93
C GLY A 82 8.52 -22.88 -8.09
N HIS A 83 7.25 -22.52 -7.88
CA HIS A 83 6.27 -22.49 -8.96
C HIS A 83 5.22 -21.39 -8.75
N ASP A 84 5.15 -20.47 -9.69
CA ASP A 84 4.10 -19.46 -9.77
C ASP A 84 3.19 -19.74 -10.97
N HIS A 85 1.90 -19.67 -10.75
CA HIS A 85 0.87 -19.86 -11.76
C HIS A 85 -0.05 -18.64 -11.80
N LEU A 86 -0.12 -17.99 -12.96
CA LEU A 86 -1.04 -16.89 -13.22
C LEU A 86 -2.01 -17.30 -14.33
N LEU A 87 -3.29 -17.18 -14.08
CA LEU A 87 -4.35 -17.38 -15.08
C LEU A 87 -5.22 -16.13 -15.15
N LEU A 88 -5.31 -15.55 -16.33
CA LEU A 88 -6.27 -14.51 -16.67
C LEU A 88 -7.32 -15.05 -17.62
N THR A 89 -8.60 -14.87 -17.29
CA THR A 89 -9.71 -15.26 -18.18
C THR A 89 -10.64 -14.07 -18.41
N ASN A 90 -11.34 -14.08 -19.54
CA ASN A 90 -12.43 -13.15 -19.76
C ASN A 90 -13.69 -13.54 -18.93
N PHE A 91 -14.76 -12.76 -19.03
CA PHE A 91 -16.01 -13.02 -18.29
C PHE A 91 -16.74 -14.32 -18.70
N LEU A 92 -16.43 -14.86 -19.88
CA LEU A 92 -16.95 -16.16 -20.36
C LEU A 92 -16.07 -17.35 -19.94
N GLY A 93 -14.95 -17.09 -19.22
CA GLY A 93 -14.02 -18.14 -18.81
C GLY A 93 -12.95 -18.51 -19.84
N SER A 94 -12.93 -17.86 -21.03
CA SER A 94 -11.88 -18.11 -22.02
C SER A 94 -10.55 -17.55 -21.54
N THR A 95 -9.47 -18.30 -21.71
CA THR A 95 -8.12 -17.88 -21.34
C THR A 95 -7.68 -16.68 -22.15
N LEU A 96 -7.25 -15.63 -21.47
CA LEU A 96 -6.56 -14.47 -22.04
C LEU A 96 -5.06 -14.65 -21.96
N LEU A 97 -4.57 -15.15 -20.83
CA LEU A 97 -3.17 -15.42 -20.58
C LEU A 97 -3.05 -16.47 -19.49
N LYS A 98 -2.16 -17.42 -19.68
CA LYS A 98 -1.74 -18.37 -18.67
C LYS A 98 -0.23 -18.36 -18.59
N LEU A 99 0.32 -18.13 -17.41
CA LEU A 99 1.75 -18.16 -17.14
C LEU A 99 2.04 -19.23 -16.07
N ASP A 100 3.01 -20.09 -16.36
CA ASP A 100 3.60 -21.03 -15.44
C ASP A 100 5.10 -20.72 -15.33
N ALA A 101 5.56 -20.25 -14.17
CA ALA A 101 6.95 -19.91 -13.92
C ALA A 101 7.57 -20.87 -12.88
N ARG A 102 8.68 -21.48 -13.27
CA ARG A 102 9.55 -22.31 -12.42
C ARG A 102 10.97 -21.79 -12.49
N PRO A 103 11.87 -22.18 -11.61
CA PRO A 103 13.28 -21.83 -11.74
C PRO A 103 13.81 -22.21 -13.13
N ASN A 104 14.32 -21.21 -13.86
CA ASN A 104 14.90 -21.36 -15.22
C ASN A 104 13.92 -21.87 -16.30
N GLN A 105 12.63 -21.90 -16.04
CA GLN A 105 11.64 -22.31 -17.04
C GLN A 105 10.34 -21.52 -16.87
N VAL A 106 9.98 -20.77 -17.86
CA VAL A 106 8.71 -20.04 -17.94
C VAL A 106 7.95 -20.50 -19.18
N THR A 107 6.67 -20.81 -19.00
CA THR A 107 5.76 -21.12 -20.08
C THR A 107 4.60 -20.13 -20.06
N LEU A 108 4.30 -19.50 -21.19
CA LEU A 108 3.18 -18.59 -21.36
C LEU A 108 2.30 -19.08 -22.50
N VAL A 109 0.98 -19.15 -22.26
CA VAL A 109 -0.02 -19.43 -23.30
C VAL A 109 -0.87 -18.16 -23.48
N ASN A 110 -1.00 -17.69 -24.71
CA ASN A 110 -1.82 -16.53 -25.06
C ASN A 110 -3.29 -16.90 -25.31
N ASN A 111 -4.11 -15.89 -25.64
CA ASN A 111 -5.53 -16.06 -25.95
C ASN A 111 -5.82 -16.86 -27.23
N GLU A 112 -4.84 -17.08 -28.11
CA GLU A 112 -4.92 -17.94 -29.30
C GLU A 112 -4.53 -19.38 -29.03
N GLY A 113 -4.14 -19.72 -27.77
CA GLY A 113 -3.63 -21.02 -27.36
C GLY A 113 -2.18 -21.28 -27.77
N LYS A 114 -1.46 -20.28 -28.31
CA LYS A 114 -0.05 -20.42 -28.65
C LYS A 114 0.79 -20.44 -27.39
N THR A 115 1.73 -21.37 -27.34
CA THR A 115 2.64 -21.56 -26.23
C THR A 115 4.00 -20.96 -26.53
N PHE A 116 4.52 -20.18 -25.59
CA PHE A 116 5.83 -19.57 -25.62
C PHE A 116 6.64 -20.03 -24.41
N GLN A 117 7.93 -20.21 -24.57
CA GLN A 117 8.83 -20.66 -23.51
C GLN A 117 10.01 -19.73 -23.37
N GLY A 118 10.51 -19.57 -22.16
CA GLY A 118 11.64 -18.74 -21.80
C GLY A 118 12.18 -19.07 -20.41
N THR A 119 13.09 -18.26 -19.94
CA THR A 119 13.67 -18.37 -18.59
C THR A 119 13.33 -17.16 -17.71
N ASP A 120 12.72 -16.12 -18.27
CA ASP A 120 12.42 -14.85 -17.64
C ASP A 120 10.95 -14.48 -17.91
N ALA A 121 10.15 -14.42 -16.85
CA ALA A 121 8.72 -14.14 -16.94
C ALA A 121 8.44 -12.71 -17.39
N ASP A 122 9.17 -11.72 -16.88
CA ASP A 122 8.98 -10.31 -17.19
C ASP A 122 9.26 -10.06 -18.67
N ARG A 123 10.37 -10.60 -19.17
CA ARG A 123 10.75 -10.50 -20.58
C ARG A 123 9.74 -11.18 -21.50
N LEU A 124 9.25 -12.36 -21.12
CA LEU A 124 8.29 -13.12 -21.93
C LEU A 124 6.95 -12.40 -22.02
N VAL A 125 6.47 -11.85 -20.89
CA VAL A 125 5.24 -11.04 -20.86
C VAL A 125 5.42 -9.77 -21.68
N GLN A 126 6.53 -9.06 -21.55
CA GLN A 126 6.83 -7.87 -22.32
C GLN A 126 6.86 -8.13 -23.84
N GLN A 127 7.51 -9.21 -24.28
CA GLN A 127 7.59 -9.57 -25.70
C GLN A 127 6.21 -9.86 -26.31
N LEU A 128 5.30 -10.45 -25.56
CA LEU A 128 3.98 -10.88 -26.04
C LEU A 128 2.90 -9.83 -25.88
N THR A 129 2.99 -8.99 -24.87
CA THR A 129 1.96 -7.99 -24.53
C THR A 129 2.38 -6.55 -24.82
N GLY A 130 3.68 -6.30 -25.00
CA GLY A 130 4.26 -4.96 -25.11
C GLY A 130 4.28 -4.21 -23.76
N ILE A 131 3.96 -4.88 -22.65
CA ILE A 131 3.87 -4.28 -21.31
C ILE A 131 5.05 -4.77 -20.47
N ASP A 132 5.88 -3.86 -19.95
CA ASP A 132 6.98 -4.17 -19.03
C ASP A 132 6.42 -4.42 -17.62
N LEU A 133 5.60 -5.47 -17.46
CA LEU A 133 5.00 -5.81 -16.16
C LEU A 133 6.05 -6.52 -15.27
N PRO A 134 6.27 -6.09 -14.03
CA PRO A 134 7.20 -6.74 -13.09
C PRO A 134 6.58 -8.00 -12.47
N VAL A 135 6.37 -9.03 -13.28
CA VAL A 135 5.71 -10.29 -12.86
C VAL A 135 6.48 -10.98 -11.74
N THR A 136 7.81 -10.98 -11.84
CA THR A 136 8.69 -11.60 -10.85
C THR A 136 8.53 -10.97 -9.46
N GLN A 137 8.41 -9.63 -9.38
CA GLN A 137 8.20 -8.92 -8.12
C GLN A 137 6.76 -9.05 -7.62
N MET A 138 5.81 -9.20 -8.53
CA MET A 138 4.39 -9.30 -8.18
C MET A 138 4.07 -10.49 -7.27
N ARG A 139 4.85 -11.56 -7.30
CA ARG A 139 4.76 -12.65 -6.35
C ARG A 139 4.72 -12.16 -4.90
N ASP A 140 5.69 -11.37 -4.49
CA ASP A 140 5.82 -10.85 -3.13
C ASP A 140 4.94 -9.61 -2.92
N TRP A 141 4.86 -8.73 -3.92
CA TRP A 141 4.08 -7.51 -3.81
C TRP A 141 2.58 -7.79 -3.68
N LEU A 142 2.08 -8.86 -4.27
CA LEU A 142 0.68 -9.24 -4.19
C LEU A 142 0.22 -9.50 -2.74
N ILE A 143 1.09 -10.06 -1.91
CA ILE A 143 0.83 -10.32 -0.49
C ILE A 143 1.21 -9.14 0.43
N GLY A 144 1.73 -8.03 -0.13
CA GLY A 144 2.14 -6.85 0.63
C GLY A 144 3.57 -6.90 1.15
N LEU A 145 4.42 -7.80 0.64
CA LEU A 145 5.84 -7.89 0.98
C LEU A 145 6.66 -7.05 -0.03
N PRO A 146 7.34 -5.95 0.39
CA PRO A 146 7.98 -5.01 -0.52
C PRO A 146 9.37 -5.47 -0.96
N THR A 147 9.53 -6.76 -1.32
CA THR A 147 10.79 -7.34 -1.78
C THR A 147 11.34 -6.57 -2.98
N ALA A 148 12.61 -6.21 -2.90
CA ALA A 148 13.34 -5.48 -3.95
C ALA A 148 12.74 -4.11 -4.32
N ALA A 149 11.80 -3.55 -3.55
CA ALA A 149 11.34 -2.18 -3.72
C ALA A 149 12.47 -1.19 -3.43
N ASP A 150 12.53 -0.08 -4.18
CA ASP A 150 13.50 1.00 -3.91
C ASP A 150 13.04 1.85 -2.71
N THR A 151 11.72 1.96 -2.52
CA THR A 151 11.12 2.65 -1.39
C THR A 151 9.75 2.07 -1.08
N PHE A 152 9.32 2.12 0.19
CA PHE A 152 7.97 1.79 0.59
C PHE A 152 7.53 2.61 1.82
N GLN A 153 6.23 2.65 2.06
CA GLN A 153 5.61 3.33 3.18
C GLN A 153 4.62 2.39 3.87
N LEU A 154 4.46 2.58 5.17
CA LEU A 154 3.49 1.85 5.99
C LEU A 154 2.28 2.73 6.31
N ASN A 155 1.11 2.10 6.46
CA ASN A 155 -0.07 2.73 7.04
C ASN A 155 0.00 2.69 8.59
N GLN A 156 -1.05 3.21 9.23
CA GLN A 156 -1.14 3.28 10.70
C GLN A 156 -1.19 1.88 11.37
N ASP A 157 -1.60 0.86 10.63
CA ASP A 157 -1.68 -0.52 11.11
C ASP A 157 -0.39 -1.30 10.89
N GLY A 158 0.69 -0.63 10.44
CA GLY A 158 1.96 -1.28 10.13
C GLY A 158 1.89 -2.19 8.90
N ARG A 159 1.06 -1.87 7.90
CA ARG A 159 0.99 -2.57 6.61
C ARG A 159 1.51 -1.68 5.51
N VAL A 160 2.10 -2.26 4.46
CA VAL A 160 2.57 -1.48 3.32
C VAL A 160 1.38 -0.75 2.68
N SER A 161 1.46 0.57 2.57
CA SER A 161 0.45 1.41 1.90
C SER A 161 0.88 1.80 0.48
N TYR A 162 2.17 1.82 0.24
CA TYR A 162 2.78 2.23 -1.01
C TYR A 162 4.15 1.58 -1.17
N LEU A 163 4.53 1.24 -2.38
CA LEU A 163 5.91 0.94 -2.76
C LEU A 163 6.22 1.48 -4.15
N ALA A 164 7.51 1.69 -4.42
CA ALA A 164 7.98 2.06 -5.74
C ALA A 164 9.28 1.33 -6.10
N LYS A 165 9.44 1.06 -7.39
CA LYS A 165 10.63 0.46 -7.96
C LYS A 165 10.90 0.97 -9.37
N GLN A 166 12.17 1.32 -9.61
CA GLN A 166 12.66 1.59 -10.95
C GLN A 166 12.97 0.26 -11.65
N ILE A 167 12.30 0.01 -12.78
CA ILE A 167 12.54 -1.16 -13.63
C ILE A 167 12.78 -0.64 -15.04
N ASN A 168 13.97 -0.87 -15.58
CA ASN A 168 14.44 -0.22 -16.77
C ASN A 168 14.30 1.32 -16.63
N ASP A 169 13.71 2.00 -17.61
CA ASP A 169 13.50 3.46 -17.56
C ASP A 169 12.12 3.86 -17.00
N LYS A 170 11.39 2.94 -16.33
CA LYS A 170 10.04 3.17 -15.82
C LYS A 170 10.00 3.06 -14.30
N LEU A 171 9.43 4.07 -13.66
CA LEU A 171 9.08 4.01 -12.24
C LEU A 171 7.73 3.30 -12.10
N TRP A 172 7.73 2.12 -11.51
CA TRP A 172 6.54 1.41 -11.09
C TRP A 172 6.17 1.79 -9.67
N GLN A 173 4.89 2.03 -9.45
CA GLN A 173 4.32 2.41 -8.16
C GLN A 173 3.15 1.47 -7.86
N LEU A 174 3.07 0.98 -6.64
CA LEU A 174 1.99 0.12 -6.18
C LEU A 174 1.37 0.73 -4.92
N ASP A 175 0.10 1.11 -5.03
CA ASP A 175 -0.71 1.61 -3.93
C ASP A 175 -1.57 0.47 -3.38
N TYR A 176 -1.53 0.26 -2.06
CA TYR A 176 -2.35 -0.70 -1.34
C TYR A 176 -3.52 0.04 -0.68
N ASN A 177 -4.72 -0.13 -1.24
CA ASN A 177 -5.89 0.64 -0.81
C ASN A 177 -6.63 -0.01 0.36
N THR A 178 -6.73 -1.35 0.36
CA THR A 178 -7.45 -2.10 1.40
C THR A 178 -6.78 -3.44 1.70
N TYR A 179 -6.96 -3.90 2.94
CA TYR A 179 -6.48 -5.18 3.46
C TYR A 179 -7.64 -5.99 4.04
N ASP A 180 -7.52 -7.31 3.99
CA ASP A 180 -8.34 -8.26 4.75
C ASP A 180 -7.62 -8.57 6.07
N TYR A 181 -8.19 -8.10 7.17
CA TYR A 181 -7.69 -8.35 8.52
C TYR A 181 -8.27 -9.63 9.14
N SER A 182 -9.11 -10.36 8.43
CA SER A 182 -9.59 -11.67 8.88
C SER A 182 -8.59 -12.79 8.58
N THR A 183 -7.62 -12.56 7.69
CA THR A 183 -6.49 -13.46 7.43
C THR A 183 -5.34 -13.18 8.40
N SER A 184 -4.54 -14.19 8.68
CA SER A 184 -3.32 -14.07 9.47
C SER A 184 -2.15 -14.71 8.69
N PRO A 185 -1.22 -13.89 8.16
CA PRO A 185 -1.16 -12.42 8.21
C PRO A 185 -2.27 -11.73 7.41
N ALA A 186 -2.54 -10.43 7.73
CA ALA A 186 -3.47 -9.62 6.95
C ALA A 186 -2.95 -9.43 5.51
N LEU A 187 -3.81 -9.61 4.51
CA LEU A 187 -3.42 -9.60 3.10
C LEU A 187 -4.14 -8.50 2.31
N PRO A 188 -3.50 -7.91 1.28
CA PRO A 188 -4.10 -6.88 0.45
C PRO A 188 -5.33 -7.39 -0.30
N THR A 189 -6.40 -6.59 -0.39
CA THR A 189 -7.60 -6.92 -1.16
C THR A 189 -7.82 -5.99 -2.34
N ARG A 190 -7.26 -4.78 -2.30
CA ARG A 190 -7.30 -3.85 -3.42
C ARG A 190 -5.97 -3.14 -3.57
N MET A 191 -5.43 -3.18 -4.78
CA MET A 191 -4.14 -2.60 -5.15
C MET A 191 -4.22 -1.93 -6.50
N VAL A 192 -3.40 -0.89 -6.71
CA VAL A 192 -3.23 -0.23 -8.01
C VAL A 192 -1.75 -0.15 -8.34
N LEU A 193 -1.32 -0.94 -9.30
CA LEU A 193 0.02 -0.86 -9.87
C LEU A 193 0.00 0.09 -11.06
N SER A 194 0.90 1.08 -11.08
CA SER A 194 0.91 2.11 -12.11
C SER A 194 2.32 2.50 -12.53
N THR A 195 2.42 2.93 -13.78
CA THR A 195 3.58 3.63 -14.37
C THR A 195 3.07 4.60 -15.43
N THR A 196 3.96 5.36 -16.09
CA THR A 196 3.55 6.32 -17.11
C THR A 196 2.67 5.68 -18.20
N GLY A 197 1.43 6.15 -18.29
CA GLY A 197 0.45 5.70 -19.29
C GLY A 197 -0.20 4.35 -19.02
N VAL A 198 0.13 3.65 -17.94
CA VAL A 198 -0.42 2.34 -17.58
C VAL A 198 -0.90 2.32 -16.14
N SER A 199 -2.07 1.74 -15.91
CA SER A 199 -2.59 1.47 -14.57
C SER A 199 -3.27 0.10 -14.54
N ILE A 200 -2.93 -0.72 -13.55
CA ILE A 200 -3.48 -2.05 -13.33
C ILE A 200 -4.11 -2.08 -11.95
N THR A 201 -5.41 -2.26 -11.90
CA THR A 201 -6.14 -2.42 -10.63
C THR A 201 -6.33 -3.90 -10.37
N LEU A 202 -5.93 -4.36 -9.19
CA LEU A 202 -6.17 -5.70 -8.68
C LEU A 202 -7.19 -5.63 -7.55
N VAL A 203 -8.21 -6.48 -7.62
CA VAL A 203 -9.21 -6.66 -6.56
C VAL A 203 -9.27 -8.13 -6.23
N ILE A 204 -8.74 -8.49 -5.07
CA ILE A 204 -8.73 -9.87 -4.57
C ILE A 204 -10.01 -10.09 -3.75
N HIS A 205 -10.76 -11.10 -4.12
CA HIS A 205 -12.01 -11.49 -3.46
C HIS A 205 -11.78 -12.58 -2.42
N THR A 206 -10.82 -13.45 -2.67
CA THR A 206 -10.53 -14.60 -1.79
C THR A 206 -9.05 -14.90 -1.78
N TRP A 207 -8.52 -15.06 -0.59
CA TRP A 207 -7.21 -15.62 -0.30
C TRP A 207 -7.36 -17.05 0.20
N SER A 208 -6.54 -17.97 -0.32
CA SER A 208 -6.30 -19.29 0.25
C SER A 208 -4.83 -19.36 0.63
N ILE A 209 -4.56 -19.57 1.91
CA ILE A 209 -3.21 -19.66 2.48
C ILE A 209 -3.08 -20.97 3.26
N ASN A 210 -1.93 -21.64 3.18
CA ASN A 210 -1.62 -22.90 3.87
C ASN A 210 -0.34 -22.75 4.68
#